data_d8e2dcf77a8fa699e1ff90464fff7d4a
#
_entry.id   d8e2dcf77a8fa699e1ff90464fff7d4a
#
_cell.length_a   1.000
_cell.length_b   1.000
_cell.length_c   1.000
_cell.angle_alpha   90.00
_cell.angle_beta   90.00
_cell.angle_gamma   90.00
#
_symmetry.space_group_name_H-M   'P 1'
#
loop_
_entity.id
_entity.type
_entity.pdbx_description
1 polymer ?
#
loop_
_entity_poly.entity_id
_entity_poly.type
_entity_poly.pdbx_seq_one_letter_code
_entity_poly.pdbx_strand_id
1 'polypeptide(L)'
;MKALERFSLQGRIALVTGASSGIGAVLARGLADAGAAVILTARRRDRIQELAKQIVATGARALVVSMDVTDIQSIAKAFDAATSELGLPDIIINNAGIAEPKRFLDTARASVERVMNTNFYGAWDVSQEAARRLVQAQRPGSIVNVASVLGLGAAPGYAAYSASKGALIQLTHTLAIEFVRHRIRVNAIAPGWFVSEMNQDYFASDAGREYVKRMPARRTGELDELLGPILLLVSDAGSFINGAVLPVDGGHHCALI
;
A
#
# COMPACT_ATOMS: atom_id res chain seq x y z
N MET A 1 -11.62 -26.32 -6.76
CA MET A 1 -11.17 -25.37 -5.70
C MET A 1 -12.42 -24.70 -5.14
N LYS A 2 -12.60 -24.72 -3.83
CA LYS A 2 -13.72 -24.00 -3.19
C LYS A 2 -13.50 -22.49 -3.32
N ALA A 3 -14.58 -21.70 -3.36
CA ALA A 3 -14.48 -20.24 -3.60
C ALA A 3 -13.54 -19.54 -2.60
N LEU A 4 -13.62 -19.90 -1.32
CA LEU A 4 -12.78 -19.31 -0.28
C LEU A 4 -11.29 -19.71 -0.39
N GLU A 5 -10.99 -20.89 -0.93
CA GLU A 5 -9.61 -21.34 -1.13
C GLU A 5 -8.84 -20.45 -2.10
N ARG A 6 -9.55 -19.73 -3.00
CA ARG A 6 -8.94 -18.80 -3.95
C ARG A 6 -8.33 -17.55 -3.29
N PHE A 7 -8.70 -17.26 -2.05
CA PHE A 7 -8.12 -16.16 -1.26
C PHE A 7 -6.86 -16.57 -0.48
N SER A 8 -6.53 -17.86 -0.46
CA SER A 8 -5.34 -18.37 0.23
C SER A 8 -4.06 -17.82 -0.43
N LEU A 9 -3.11 -17.44 0.42
CA LEU A 9 -1.77 -16.98 0.02
C LEU A 9 -0.68 -17.99 0.42
N GLN A 10 -1.05 -19.26 0.66
CA GLN A 10 -0.07 -20.29 0.99
C GLN A 10 1.00 -20.42 -0.10
N GLY A 11 2.26 -20.40 0.33
CA GLY A 11 3.42 -20.47 -0.57
C GLY A 11 3.76 -19.16 -1.29
N ARG A 12 2.99 -18.07 -1.04
CA ARG A 12 3.27 -16.75 -1.59
C ARG A 12 4.19 -15.96 -0.65
N ILE A 13 4.90 -14.99 -1.21
CA ILE A 13 5.81 -14.10 -0.47
C ILE A 13 5.40 -12.66 -0.74
N ALA A 14 5.01 -11.94 0.33
CA ALA A 14 4.53 -10.57 0.23
C ALA A 14 5.55 -9.59 0.81
N LEU A 15 5.94 -8.57 0.06
CA LEU A 15 6.71 -7.42 0.52
C LEU A 15 5.77 -6.24 0.75
N VAL A 16 5.80 -5.69 1.96
CA VAL A 16 4.97 -4.52 2.34
C VAL A 16 5.87 -3.34 2.68
N THR A 17 5.74 -2.25 1.94
CA THR A 17 6.47 -1.01 2.23
C THR A 17 5.73 -0.16 3.26
N GLY A 18 6.48 0.52 4.14
CA GLY A 18 5.87 1.33 5.20
C GLY A 18 5.11 0.49 6.24
N ALA A 19 5.56 -0.74 6.52
CA ALA A 19 4.90 -1.67 7.44
C ALA A 19 5.01 -1.30 8.94
N SER A 20 5.63 -0.18 9.28
CA SER A 20 5.92 0.18 10.69
C SER A 20 4.71 0.66 11.48
N SER A 21 3.59 1.00 10.85
CA SER A 21 2.36 1.48 11.52
C SER A 21 1.17 1.53 10.55
N GLY A 22 -0.02 1.82 11.09
CA GLY A 22 -1.23 2.12 10.33
C GLY A 22 -1.61 1.03 9.31
N ILE A 23 -1.98 1.45 8.11
CA ILE A 23 -2.44 0.56 7.03
C ILE A 23 -1.40 -0.53 6.73
N GLY A 24 -0.12 -0.17 6.58
CA GLY A 24 0.93 -1.14 6.23
C GLY A 24 1.09 -2.26 7.26
N ALA A 25 0.98 -1.95 8.55
CA ALA A 25 1.08 -2.96 9.61
C ALA A 25 -0.12 -3.92 9.60
N VAL A 26 -1.32 -3.40 9.38
CA VAL A 26 -2.55 -4.22 9.32
C VAL A 26 -2.53 -5.09 8.06
N LEU A 27 -2.17 -4.54 6.91
CA LEU A 27 -2.05 -5.31 5.68
C LEU A 27 -1.03 -6.44 5.81
N ALA A 28 0.12 -6.19 6.45
CA ALA A 28 1.14 -7.22 6.65
C ALA A 28 0.63 -8.38 7.52
N ARG A 29 -0.11 -8.09 8.61
CA ARG A 29 -0.75 -9.14 9.43
C ARG A 29 -1.77 -9.93 8.60
N GLY A 30 -2.70 -9.25 7.93
CA GLY A 30 -3.74 -9.93 7.16
C GLY A 30 -3.20 -10.79 6.01
N LEU A 31 -2.10 -10.38 5.36
CA LEU A 31 -1.42 -11.21 4.36
C LEU A 31 -0.78 -12.45 5.00
N ALA A 32 -0.19 -12.31 6.19
CA ALA A 32 0.37 -13.42 6.95
C ALA A 32 -0.73 -14.40 7.41
N ASP A 33 -1.84 -13.89 7.92
CA ASP A 33 -3.01 -14.68 8.34
C ASP A 33 -3.63 -15.46 7.17
N ALA A 34 -3.54 -14.89 5.95
CA ALA A 34 -3.97 -15.57 4.71
C ALA A 34 -2.95 -16.62 4.20
N GLY A 35 -1.79 -16.78 4.87
CA GLY A 35 -0.79 -17.81 4.60
C GLY A 35 0.47 -17.34 3.87
N ALA A 36 0.62 -16.04 3.59
CA ALA A 36 1.85 -15.54 2.98
C ALA A 36 3.02 -15.50 3.97
N ALA A 37 4.23 -15.74 3.49
CA ALA A 37 5.42 -15.25 4.17
C ALA A 37 5.55 -13.75 3.91
N VAL A 38 5.77 -12.93 4.95
CA VAL A 38 5.75 -11.47 4.81
C VAL A 38 7.12 -10.85 5.04
N ILE A 39 7.50 -9.92 4.17
CA ILE A 39 8.69 -9.09 4.28
C ILE A 39 8.23 -7.70 4.69
N LEU A 40 8.54 -7.34 5.92
CA LEU A 40 8.18 -6.07 6.54
C LEU A 40 9.28 -5.05 6.26
N THR A 41 8.97 -4.01 5.50
CA THR A 41 9.96 -2.99 5.18
C THR A 41 9.56 -1.61 5.68
N ALA A 42 10.48 -0.93 6.34
CA ALA A 42 10.35 0.46 6.78
C ALA A 42 11.73 1.00 7.20
N ARG A 43 11.81 2.32 7.42
CA ARG A 43 12.98 2.99 8.02
C ARG A 43 13.10 2.71 9.52
N ARG A 44 11.96 2.64 10.23
CA ARG A 44 11.88 2.39 11.68
C ARG A 44 11.95 0.89 11.95
N ARG A 45 13.17 0.36 12.07
CA ARG A 45 13.43 -1.07 12.21
C ARG A 45 12.84 -1.67 13.49
N ASP A 46 12.91 -0.96 14.60
CA ASP A 46 12.38 -1.35 15.91
C ASP A 46 10.88 -1.69 15.83
N ARG A 47 10.10 -0.85 15.17
CA ARG A 47 8.65 -1.06 15.02
C ARG A 47 8.31 -2.27 14.16
N ILE A 48 9.02 -2.48 13.05
CA ILE A 48 8.77 -3.66 12.21
C ILE A 48 9.29 -4.95 12.85
N GLN A 49 10.28 -4.87 13.76
CA GLN A 49 10.70 -6.02 14.57
C GLN A 49 9.61 -6.45 15.54
N GLU A 50 8.94 -5.50 16.20
CA GLU A 50 7.84 -5.82 17.10
C GLU A 50 6.65 -6.44 16.34
N LEU A 51 6.30 -5.88 15.18
CA LEU A 51 5.28 -6.46 14.30
C LEU A 51 5.65 -7.89 13.84
N ALA A 52 6.92 -8.11 13.48
CA ALA A 52 7.39 -9.44 13.08
C ALA A 52 7.25 -10.48 14.20
N LYS A 53 7.57 -10.12 15.45
CA LYS A 53 7.36 -11.01 16.60
C LYS A 53 5.89 -11.41 16.76
N GLN A 54 4.97 -10.44 16.62
CA GLN A 54 3.52 -10.69 16.68
C GLN A 54 3.07 -11.67 15.58
N ILE A 55 3.54 -11.46 14.34
CA ILE A 55 3.22 -12.34 13.21
C ILE A 55 3.81 -13.74 13.39
N VAL A 56 5.06 -13.83 13.82
CA VAL A 56 5.71 -15.15 14.06
C VAL A 56 5.03 -15.91 15.20
N ALA A 57 4.52 -15.22 16.21
CA ALA A 57 3.77 -15.85 17.31
C ALA A 57 2.47 -16.55 16.86
N THR A 58 1.91 -16.17 15.69
CA THR A 58 0.77 -16.88 15.07
C THR A 58 1.18 -18.11 14.23
N GLY A 59 2.48 -18.40 14.13
CA GLY A 59 3.02 -19.49 13.31
C GLY A 59 3.34 -19.07 11.86
N ALA A 60 3.10 -17.83 11.48
CA ALA A 60 3.43 -17.32 10.16
C ALA A 60 4.92 -16.93 10.04
N ARG A 61 5.41 -16.79 8.80
CA ARG A 61 6.79 -16.39 8.52
C ARG A 61 6.87 -14.89 8.28
N ALA A 62 7.77 -14.21 8.99
CA ALA A 62 8.02 -12.79 8.80
C ALA A 62 9.52 -12.49 8.77
N LEU A 63 9.94 -11.63 7.84
CA LEU A 63 11.31 -11.11 7.71
C LEU A 63 11.30 -9.60 7.86
N VAL A 64 12.22 -9.07 8.65
CA VAL A 64 12.41 -7.63 8.86
C VAL A 64 13.56 -7.12 8.01
N VAL A 65 13.28 -6.20 7.09
CA VAL A 65 14.29 -5.57 6.24
C VAL A 65 14.18 -4.04 6.34
N SER A 66 15.27 -3.38 6.73
CA SER A 66 15.31 -1.91 6.69
C SER A 66 15.32 -1.45 5.24
N MET A 67 14.41 -0.56 4.86
CA MET A 67 14.32 -0.01 3.51
C MET A 67 13.81 1.43 3.55
N ASP A 68 14.51 2.31 2.86
CA ASP A 68 14.01 3.64 2.51
C ASP A 68 13.60 3.61 1.03
N VAL A 69 12.32 3.85 0.77
CA VAL A 69 11.77 3.85 -0.61
C VAL A 69 12.25 5.03 -1.44
N THR A 70 12.89 6.03 -0.84
CA THR A 70 13.50 7.17 -1.53
C THR A 70 14.96 6.95 -1.94
N ASP A 71 15.50 5.75 -1.64
CA ASP A 71 16.87 5.35 -1.96
C ASP A 71 16.85 4.05 -2.78
N ILE A 72 17.20 4.15 -4.06
CA ILE A 72 17.24 3.03 -5.01
C ILE A 72 18.19 1.92 -4.54
N GLN A 73 19.32 2.28 -3.92
CA GLN A 73 20.28 1.28 -3.41
C GLN A 73 19.71 0.55 -2.18
N SER A 74 18.97 1.27 -1.34
CA SER A 74 18.25 0.67 -0.21
C SER A 74 17.20 -0.33 -0.69
N ILE A 75 16.46 -0.01 -1.76
CA ILE A 75 15.48 -0.90 -2.38
C ILE A 75 16.17 -2.16 -2.90
N ALA A 76 17.21 -2.03 -3.72
CA ALA A 76 17.92 -3.17 -4.29
C ALA A 76 18.46 -4.12 -3.20
N LYS A 77 19.13 -3.58 -2.17
CA LYS A 77 19.63 -4.36 -1.02
C LYS A 77 18.49 -5.07 -0.26
N ALA A 78 17.34 -4.42 -0.13
CA ALA A 78 16.19 -5.03 0.54
C ALA A 78 15.64 -6.23 -0.25
N PHE A 79 15.56 -6.13 -1.57
CA PHE A 79 15.17 -7.26 -2.42
C PHE A 79 16.22 -8.39 -2.42
N ASP A 80 17.53 -8.08 -2.35
CA ASP A 80 18.58 -9.09 -2.21
C ASP A 80 18.43 -9.87 -0.91
N ALA A 81 18.31 -9.17 0.21
CA ALA A 81 18.11 -9.79 1.52
C ALA A 81 16.82 -10.63 1.56
N ALA A 82 15.72 -10.08 1.04
CA ALA A 82 14.44 -10.77 0.96
C ALA A 82 14.55 -12.08 0.15
N THR A 83 15.18 -12.00 -1.01
CA THR A 83 15.34 -13.16 -1.91
C THR A 83 16.22 -14.24 -1.30
N SER A 84 17.29 -13.87 -0.60
CA SER A 84 18.19 -14.81 0.09
C SER A 84 17.51 -15.54 1.25
N GLU A 85 16.69 -14.84 2.05
CA GLU A 85 16.15 -15.36 3.32
C GLU A 85 14.80 -16.08 3.16
N LEU A 86 13.91 -15.54 2.34
CA LEU A 86 12.55 -16.05 2.16
C LEU A 86 12.24 -16.50 0.74
N GLY A 87 12.97 -15.98 -0.24
CA GLY A 87 12.71 -16.13 -1.66
C GLY A 87 12.22 -14.83 -2.31
N LEU A 88 12.13 -14.82 -3.64
CA LEU A 88 11.69 -13.65 -4.40
C LEU A 88 10.24 -13.31 -4.10
N PRO A 89 9.93 -12.08 -3.59
CA PRO A 89 8.56 -11.67 -3.33
C PRO A 89 7.76 -11.59 -4.64
N ASP A 90 6.58 -12.15 -4.64
CA ASP A 90 5.66 -12.17 -5.76
C ASP A 90 4.36 -11.39 -5.49
N ILE A 91 4.21 -10.86 -4.28
CA ILE A 91 3.21 -9.88 -3.89
C ILE A 91 3.93 -8.64 -3.37
N ILE A 92 3.63 -7.48 -3.96
CA ILE A 92 4.23 -6.20 -3.57
C ILE A 92 3.10 -5.24 -3.15
N ILE A 93 3.19 -4.72 -1.93
CA ILE A 93 2.28 -3.69 -1.44
C ILE A 93 3.05 -2.37 -1.29
N ASN A 94 2.85 -1.47 -2.24
CA ASN A 94 3.38 -0.11 -2.19
C ASN A 94 2.49 0.75 -1.27
N ASN A 95 2.77 0.70 0.02
CA ASN A 95 2.01 1.42 1.03
C ASN A 95 2.78 2.61 1.62
N ALA A 96 4.10 2.63 1.56
CA ALA A 96 4.89 3.75 2.08
C ALA A 96 4.39 5.08 1.52
N GLY A 97 4.12 6.04 2.41
CA GLY A 97 3.61 7.34 2.02
C GLY A 97 3.60 8.32 3.18
N ILE A 98 3.61 9.60 2.82
CA ILE A 98 3.50 10.74 3.74
C ILE A 98 2.48 11.73 3.22
N ALA A 99 1.88 12.50 4.13
CA ALA A 99 1.07 13.67 3.82
C ALA A 99 1.60 14.86 4.61
N GLU A 100 1.72 16.00 3.94
CA GLU A 100 2.10 17.28 4.54
C GLU A 100 1.01 18.31 4.19
N PRO A 101 -0.15 18.27 4.89
CA PRO A 101 -1.26 19.16 4.56
C PRO A 101 -0.89 20.62 4.83
N LYS A 102 -1.04 21.44 3.80
CA LYS A 102 -0.76 22.88 3.84
C LYS A 102 -1.49 23.59 2.71
N ARG A 103 -1.93 24.85 2.93
CA ARG A 103 -2.53 25.65 1.86
C ARG A 103 -1.55 25.80 0.70
N PHE A 104 -2.05 25.81 -0.52
CA PHE A 104 -1.22 25.80 -1.73
C PHE A 104 -0.19 26.95 -1.75
N LEU A 105 -0.63 28.16 -1.43
CA LEU A 105 0.25 29.36 -1.41
C LEU A 105 1.37 29.28 -0.36
N ASP A 106 1.20 28.48 0.67
CA ASP A 106 2.16 28.31 1.77
C ASP A 106 3.03 27.06 1.60
N THR A 107 2.77 26.24 0.57
CA THR A 107 3.49 24.99 0.34
C THR A 107 4.85 25.23 -0.29
N ALA A 108 5.92 24.94 0.45
CA ALA A 108 7.27 25.04 -0.06
C ALA A 108 7.56 23.92 -1.09
N ARG A 109 8.36 24.23 -2.12
CA ARG A 109 8.78 23.25 -3.15
C ARG A 109 9.39 21.99 -2.54
N ALA A 110 10.23 22.11 -1.53
CA ALA A 110 10.84 20.98 -0.84
C ALA A 110 9.81 20.03 -0.17
N SER A 111 8.66 20.55 0.29
CA SER A 111 7.56 19.73 0.80
C SER A 111 6.92 18.91 -0.32
N VAL A 112 6.68 19.52 -1.47
CA VAL A 112 6.16 18.84 -2.67
C VAL A 112 7.11 17.70 -3.09
N GLU A 113 8.41 17.98 -3.13
CA GLU A 113 9.44 17.00 -3.51
C GLU A 113 9.50 15.83 -2.55
N ARG A 114 9.45 16.06 -1.22
CA ARG A 114 9.41 14.96 -0.24
C ARG A 114 8.19 14.06 -0.43
N VAL A 115 7.01 14.67 -0.63
CA VAL A 115 5.76 13.92 -0.87
C VAL A 115 5.85 13.12 -2.16
N MET A 116 6.30 13.72 -3.26
CA MET A 116 6.46 13.02 -4.54
C MET A 116 7.50 11.91 -4.47
N ASN A 117 8.66 12.18 -3.85
CA ASN A 117 9.74 11.18 -3.71
C ASN A 117 9.27 9.95 -2.93
N THR A 118 8.50 10.13 -1.85
CA THR A 118 8.04 9.01 -1.06
C THR A 118 6.86 8.29 -1.73
N ASN A 119 5.81 9.05 -2.12
CA ASN A 119 4.52 8.46 -2.50
C ASN A 119 4.50 7.95 -3.94
N PHE A 120 5.26 8.59 -4.84
CA PHE A 120 5.25 8.28 -6.26
C PHE A 120 6.55 7.62 -6.70
N TYR A 121 7.69 8.29 -6.58
CA TYR A 121 8.96 7.71 -7.02
C TYR A 121 9.34 6.47 -6.21
N GLY A 122 9.08 6.45 -4.90
CA GLY A 122 9.31 5.24 -4.10
C GLY A 122 8.50 4.04 -4.58
N ALA A 123 7.22 4.24 -4.89
CA ALA A 123 6.38 3.17 -5.45
C ALA A 123 6.80 2.78 -6.88
N TRP A 124 7.25 3.74 -7.69
CA TRP A 124 7.83 3.50 -9.01
C TRP A 124 9.05 2.58 -8.92
N ASP A 125 10.05 2.97 -8.11
CA ASP A 125 11.32 2.27 -7.99
C ASP A 125 11.15 0.86 -7.40
N VAL A 126 10.30 0.71 -6.36
CA VAL A 126 9.95 -0.60 -5.78
C VAL A 126 9.25 -1.49 -6.83
N SER A 127 8.29 -0.94 -7.59
CA SER A 127 7.58 -1.68 -8.64
C SER A 127 8.52 -2.10 -9.76
N GLN A 128 9.44 -1.22 -10.17
CA GLN A 128 10.41 -1.49 -11.22
C GLN A 128 11.38 -2.60 -10.81
N GLU A 129 11.92 -2.54 -9.58
CA GLU A 129 12.83 -3.56 -9.06
C GLU A 129 12.14 -4.93 -8.93
N ALA A 130 10.91 -4.93 -8.37
CA ALA A 130 10.11 -6.15 -8.27
C ALA A 130 9.83 -6.77 -9.65
N ALA A 131 9.34 -5.96 -10.59
CA ALA A 131 8.99 -6.43 -11.93
C ALA A 131 10.23 -6.95 -12.68
N ARG A 132 11.37 -6.26 -12.61
CA ARG A 132 12.63 -6.69 -13.22
C ARG A 132 13.01 -8.09 -12.75
N ARG A 133 12.98 -8.35 -11.43
CA ARG A 133 13.32 -9.65 -10.84
C ARG A 133 12.32 -10.74 -11.20
N LEU A 134 11.03 -10.44 -11.16
CA LEU A 134 9.98 -11.39 -11.53
C LEU A 134 10.05 -11.77 -13.00
N VAL A 135 10.28 -10.81 -13.90
CA VAL A 135 10.46 -11.06 -15.34
C VAL A 135 11.70 -11.92 -15.60
N GLN A 136 12.83 -11.60 -14.98
CA GLN A 136 14.06 -12.38 -15.09
C GLN A 136 13.88 -13.82 -14.58
N ALA A 137 13.13 -14.01 -13.50
CA ALA A 137 12.81 -15.31 -12.93
C ALA A 137 11.64 -16.04 -13.63
N GLN A 138 11.02 -15.41 -14.63
CA GLN A 138 9.82 -15.91 -15.35
C GLN A 138 8.65 -16.24 -14.38
N ARG A 139 8.54 -15.52 -13.26
CA ARG A 139 7.50 -15.72 -12.23
C ARG A 139 6.36 -14.72 -12.38
N PRO A 140 5.10 -15.15 -12.17
CA PRO A 140 3.97 -14.24 -12.07
C PRO A 140 4.07 -13.42 -10.78
N GLY A 141 3.34 -12.30 -10.73
CA GLY A 141 3.28 -11.45 -9.55
C GLY A 141 2.00 -10.62 -9.43
N SER A 142 1.86 -9.96 -8.29
CA SER A 142 0.80 -8.99 -8.06
C SER A 142 1.37 -7.77 -7.32
N ILE A 143 1.23 -6.60 -7.91
CA ILE A 143 1.61 -5.31 -7.31
C ILE A 143 0.33 -4.58 -6.95
N VAL A 144 0.21 -4.12 -5.71
CA VAL A 144 -0.92 -3.29 -5.28
C VAL A 144 -0.39 -1.98 -4.72
N ASN A 145 -0.83 -0.89 -5.32
CA ASN A 145 -0.53 0.47 -4.91
C ASN A 145 -1.59 0.97 -3.92
N VAL A 146 -1.18 1.42 -2.75
CA VAL A 146 -2.07 2.11 -1.80
C VAL A 146 -2.15 3.58 -2.21
N ALA A 147 -3.13 3.88 -3.07
CA ALA A 147 -3.45 5.23 -3.51
C ALA A 147 -4.21 6.02 -2.43
N SER A 148 -5.27 6.70 -2.79
CA SER A 148 -6.18 7.43 -1.89
C SER A 148 -7.40 7.89 -2.69
N VAL A 149 -8.54 8.11 -2.03
CA VAL A 149 -9.67 8.85 -2.63
C VAL A 149 -9.26 10.28 -3.04
N LEU A 150 -8.24 10.85 -2.41
CA LEU A 150 -7.65 12.13 -2.82
C LEU A 150 -6.81 12.05 -4.10
N GLY A 151 -6.59 10.87 -4.64
CA GLY A 151 -6.08 10.65 -6.01
C GLY A 151 -7.20 10.56 -7.04
N LEU A 152 -8.44 10.30 -6.62
CA LEU A 152 -9.65 10.30 -7.44
C LEU A 152 -10.39 11.63 -7.39
N GLY A 153 -10.30 12.33 -6.26
CA GLY A 153 -10.88 13.63 -6.00
C GLY A 153 -9.86 14.59 -5.40
N ALA A 154 -10.35 15.65 -4.74
CA ALA A 154 -9.51 16.68 -4.16
C ALA A 154 -10.02 17.15 -2.80
N ALA A 155 -9.11 17.62 -1.95
CA ALA A 155 -9.44 18.36 -0.73
C ALA A 155 -8.49 19.57 -0.57
N PRO A 156 -8.98 20.69 -0.04
CA PRO A 156 -8.13 21.84 0.26
C PRO A 156 -6.99 21.46 1.20
N GLY A 157 -5.79 21.99 0.93
CA GLY A 157 -4.61 21.72 1.74
C GLY A 157 -3.84 20.44 1.39
N TYR A 158 -4.31 19.62 0.45
CA TYR A 158 -3.68 18.35 0.08
C TYR A 158 -3.10 18.33 -1.33
N ALA A 159 -2.78 19.48 -1.94
CA ALA A 159 -2.39 19.56 -3.35
C ALA A 159 -1.25 18.59 -3.73
N ALA A 160 -0.13 18.60 -3.00
CA ALA A 160 1.01 17.71 -3.28
C ALA A 160 0.64 16.23 -3.08
N TYR A 161 -0.09 15.93 -2.01
CA TYR A 161 -0.53 14.57 -1.72
C TYR A 161 -1.49 14.05 -2.80
N SER A 162 -2.53 14.80 -3.13
CA SER A 162 -3.51 14.43 -4.18
C SER A 162 -2.83 14.22 -5.53
N ALA A 163 -1.92 15.12 -5.91
CA ALA A 163 -1.13 14.97 -7.14
C ALA A 163 -0.31 13.68 -7.13
N SER A 164 0.37 13.36 -6.01
CA SER A 164 1.16 12.13 -5.89
C SER A 164 0.30 10.86 -6.00
N LYS A 165 -0.90 10.88 -5.40
CA LYS A 165 -1.81 9.72 -5.43
C LYS A 165 -2.53 9.59 -6.78
N GLY A 166 -2.83 10.71 -7.46
CA GLY A 166 -3.32 10.71 -8.85
C GLY A 166 -2.26 10.15 -9.83
N ALA A 167 -0.99 10.57 -9.67
CA ALA A 167 0.12 10.02 -10.45
C ALA A 167 0.28 8.51 -10.22
N LEU A 168 0.14 8.04 -8.97
CA LEU A 168 0.21 6.62 -8.63
C LEU A 168 -0.94 5.81 -9.25
N ILE A 169 -2.14 6.38 -9.34
CA ILE A 169 -3.29 5.77 -10.04
C ILE A 169 -2.97 5.61 -11.53
N GLN A 170 -2.46 6.65 -12.18
CA GLN A 170 -2.12 6.59 -13.59
C GLN A 170 -0.96 5.61 -13.85
N LEU A 171 0.03 5.56 -12.97
CA LEU A 171 1.09 4.56 -13.02
C LEU A 171 0.52 3.13 -12.95
N THR A 172 -0.46 2.90 -12.07
CA THR A 172 -1.13 1.59 -11.95
C THR A 172 -1.73 1.13 -13.28
N HIS A 173 -2.44 2.01 -13.99
CA HIS A 173 -3.04 1.70 -15.29
C HIS A 173 -1.97 1.35 -16.34
N THR A 174 -0.90 2.15 -16.41
CA THR A 174 0.18 1.93 -17.38
C THR A 174 0.90 0.61 -17.13
N LEU A 175 1.33 0.35 -15.90
CA LEU A 175 2.05 -0.87 -15.55
C LEU A 175 1.19 -2.13 -15.72
N ALA A 176 -0.13 -2.04 -15.49
CA ALA A 176 -1.04 -3.16 -15.74
C ALA A 176 -1.01 -3.62 -17.19
N ILE A 177 -0.92 -2.68 -18.15
CA ILE A 177 -0.85 -2.99 -19.58
C ILE A 177 0.56 -3.52 -19.94
N GLU A 178 1.61 -2.87 -19.46
CA GLU A 178 3.00 -3.24 -19.80
C GLU A 178 3.38 -4.63 -19.29
N PHE A 179 2.91 -5.00 -18.09
CA PHE A 179 3.32 -6.22 -17.41
C PHE A 179 2.40 -7.43 -17.64
N VAL A 180 1.26 -7.27 -18.31
CA VAL A 180 0.31 -8.37 -18.58
C VAL A 180 0.97 -9.56 -19.27
N ARG A 181 1.84 -9.30 -20.25
CA ARG A 181 2.59 -10.36 -20.95
C ARG A 181 3.53 -11.15 -20.06
N HIS A 182 3.93 -10.58 -18.93
CA HIS A 182 4.78 -11.22 -17.92
C HIS A 182 3.98 -11.86 -16.78
N ARG A 183 2.65 -11.88 -16.90
CA ARG A 183 1.74 -12.40 -15.86
C ARG A 183 1.90 -11.69 -14.52
N ILE A 184 2.25 -10.40 -14.54
CA ILE A 184 2.29 -9.53 -13.37
C ILE A 184 1.08 -8.61 -13.44
N ARG A 185 0.20 -8.68 -12.44
CA ARG A 185 -0.97 -7.80 -12.32
C ARG A 185 -0.61 -6.59 -11.48
N VAL A 186 -1.13 -5.43 -11.86
CA VAL A 186 -0.93 -4.18 -11.12
C VAL A 186 -2.28 -3.55 -10.88
N ASN A 187 -2.63 -3.34 -9.61
CA ASN A 187 -3.89 -2.74 -9.19
C ASN A 187 -3.63 -1.69 -8.09
N ALA A 188 -4.65 -0.95 -7.72
CA ALA A 188 -4.61 -0.03 -6.59
C ALA A 188 -5.85 -0.19 -5.71
N ILE A 189 -5.69 0.06 -4.41
CA ILE A 189 -6.79 0.48 -3.54
C ILE A 189 -6.74 2.00 -3.38
N ALA A 190 -7.89 2.64 -3.24
CA ALA A 190 -8.02 4.05 -2.93
C ALA A 190 -8.76 4.21 -1.59
N PRO A 191 -8.05 4.12 -0.44
CA PRO A 191 -8.67 4.28 0.87
C PRO A 191 -9.27 5.67 1.04
N GLY A 192 -10.42 5.74 1.71
CA GLY A 192 -10.97 6.95 2.28
C GLY A 192 -10.27 7.34 3.58
N TRP A 193 -11.07 7.76 4.55
CA TRP A 193 -10.54 8.14 5.85
C TRP A 193 -10.53 6.96 6.82
N PHE A 194 -9.33 6.54 7.20
CA PHE A 194 -9.02 5.56 8.22
C PHE A 194 -8.17 6.23 9.29
N VAL A 195 -8.50 6.04 10.56
CA VAL A 195 -7.71 6.62 11.64
C VAL A 195 -6.36 5.92 11.76
N SER A 196 -5.31 6.70 11.77
CA SER A 196 -3.92 6.23 11.89
C SER A 196 -3.09 7.26 12.64
N GLU A 197 -1.83 6.95 12.98
CA GLU A 197 -0.90 7.91 13.60
C GLU A 197 -0.79 9.24 12.81
N MET A 198 -1.05 9.21 11.50
CA MET A 198 -0.93 10.38 10.62
C MET A 198 -2.04 11.42 10.82
N ASN A 199 -3.24 11.00 11.26
CA ASN A 199 -4.44 11.84 11.26
C ASN A 199 -5.29 11.73 12.53
N GLN A 200 -4.86 10.95 13.52
CA GLN A 200 -5.63 10.71 14.76
C GLN A 200 -5.96 12.01 15.51
N ASP A 201 -5.03 12.96 15.57
CA ASP A 201 -5.24 14.23 16.28
C ASP A 201 -6.34 15.07 15.61
N TYR A 202 -6.38 15.06 14.27
CA TYR A 202 -7.46 15.72 13.54
C TYR A 202 -8.82 15.10 13.84
N PHE A 203 -8.95 13.77 13.77
CA PHE A 203 -10.23 13.10 14.01
C PHE A 203 -10.66 13.12 15.48
N ALA A 204 -9.73 13.30 16.43
CA ALA A 204 -10.02 13.54 17.84
C ALA A 204 -10.51 14.97 18.13
N SER A 205 -10.32 15.93 17.22
CA SER A 205 -10.75 17.30 17.37
C SER A 205 -12.26 17.48 17.09
N ASP A 206 -12.84 18.62 17.53
CA ASP A 206 -14.22 18.97 17.21
C ASP A 206 -14.44 19.10 15.69
N ALA A 207 -13.50 19.72 14.98
CA ALA A 207 -13.55 19.86 13.53
C ALA A 207 -13.56 18.49 12.82
N GLY A 208 -12.76 17.55 13.30
CA GLY A 208 -12.74 16.18 12.78
C GLY A 208 -14.04 15.44 13.03
N ARG A 209 -14.61 15.56 14.24
CA ARG A 209 -15.92 14.97 14.58
C ARG A 209 -17.04 15.54 13.70
N GLU A 210 -17.08 16.85 13.48
CA GLU A 210 -18.06 17.48 12.60
C GLU A 210 -17.87 17.07 11.12
N TYR A 211 -16.61 16.89 10.69
CA TYR A 211 -16.32 16.37 9.36
C TYR A 211 -16.87 14.95 9.18
N VAL A 212 -16.64 14.05 10.16
CA VAL A 212 -17.16 12.67 10.14
C VAL A 212 -18.68 12.62 10.02
N LYS A 213 -19.43 13.51 10.70
CA LYS A 213 -20.89 13.58 10.59
C LYS A 213 -21.39 13.87 9.17
N ARG A 214 -20.57 14.54 8.33
CA ARG A 214 -20.93 14.87 6.96
C ARG A 214 -20.53 13.76 5.97
N MET A 215 -19.70 12.81 6.37
CA MET A 215 -19.36 11.66 5.52
C MET A 215 -20.62 10.82 5.24
N PRO A 216 -20.77 10.23 4.04
CA PRO A 216 -21.90 9.35 3.74
C PRO A 216 -22.05 8.22 4.76
N ALA A 217 -20.96 7.55 5.12
CA ALA A 217 -20.96 6.47 6.11
C ALA A 217 -21.06 6.97 7.56
N ARG A 218 -20.92 8.28 7.83
CA ARG A 218 -20.90 8.92 9.16
C ARG A 218 -19.89 8.31 10.14
N ARG A 219 -18.86 7.68 9.61
CA ARG A 219 -17.73 7.11 10.35
C ARG A 219 -16.47 7.06 9.46
N THR A 220 -15.33 6.95 10.09
CA THR A 220 -14.10 6.49 9.42
C THR A 220 -14.14 4.98 9.20
N GLY A 221 -13.34 4.48 8.27
CA GLY A 221 -13.14 3.04 8.11
C GLY A 221 -12.28 2.47 9.25
N GLU A 222 -12.52 1.20 9.57
CA GLU A 222 -11.62 0.40 10.40
C GLU A 222 -10.53 -0.19 9.51
N LEU A 223 -9.27 -0.22 9.98
CA LEU A 223 -8.14 -0.65 9.16
C LEU A 223 -8.30 -2.07 8.59
N ASP A 224 -8.97 -2.95 9.33
CA ASP A 224 -9.24 -4.34 8.91
C ASP A 224 -10.21 -4.41 7.72
N GLU A 225 -11.02 -3.38 7.46
CA GLU A 225 -11.89 -3.31 6.28
C GLU A 225 -11.11 -3.22 4.96
N LEU A 226 -9.80 -2.94 5.03
CA LEU A 226 -8.90 -2.96 3.87
C LEU A 226 -8.42 -4.38 3.51
N LEU A 227 -8.55 -5.36 4.41
CA LEU A 227 -8.01 -6.71 4.20
C LEU A 227 -8.73 -7.45 3.06
N GLY A 228 -10.06 -7.42 3.03
CA GLY A 228 -10.84 -8.05 1.97
C GLY A 228 -10.45 -7.55 0.57
N PRO A 229 -10.46 -6.25 0.31
CA PRO A 229 -9.98 -5.64 -0.93
C PRO A 229 -8.56 -6.06 -1.32
N ILE A 230 -7.61 -6.02 -0.39
CA ILE A 230 -6.23 -6.42 -0.67
C ILE A 230 -6.14 -7.90 -1.01
N LEU A 231 -6.76 -8.78 -0.21
CA LEU A 231 -6.76 -10.22 -0.47
C LEU A 231 -7.37 -10.54 -1.85
N LEU A 232 -8.46 -9.87 -2.22
CA LEU A 232 -9.03 -10.01 -3.55
C LEU A 232 -8.00 -9.67 -4.65
N LEU A 233 -7.28 -8.56 -4.53
CA LEU A 233 -6.37 -8.09 -5.56
C LEU A 233 -5.08 -8.92 -5.65
N VAL A 234 -4.58 -9.49 -4.55
CA VAL A 234 -3.30 -10.21 -4.57
C VAL A 234 -3.42 -11.70 -4.79
N SER A 235 -4.58 -12.29 -4.51
CA SER A 235 -4.82 -13.74 -4.60
C SER A 235 -5.35 -14.18 -5.97
N ASP A 236 -5.63 -15.48 -6.09
CA ASP A 236 -6.24 -16.08 -7.28
C ASP A 236 -7.72 -15.69 -7.45
N ALA A 237 -8.36 -15.19 -6.38
CA ALA A 237 -9.70 -14.63 -6.47
C ALA A 237 -9.77 -13.44 -7.44
N GLY A 238 -8.69 -12.64 -7.49
CA GLY A 238 -8.55 -11.51 -8.40
C GLY A 238 -7.71 -11.79 -9.66
N SER A 239 -7.55 -13.06 -10.08
CA SER A 239 -6.67 -13.45 -11.19
C SER A 239 -6.96 -12.75 -12.52
N PHE A 240 -8.19 -12.27 -12.73
CA PHE A 240 -8.59 -11.51 -13.93
C PHE A 240 -8.78 -10.01 -13.64
N ILE A 241 -8.36 -9.52 -12.47
CA ILE A 241 -8.41 -8.10 -12.11
C ILE A 241 -7.01 -7.52 -12.34
N ASN A 242 -6.90 -6.58 -13.29
CA ASN A 242 -5.66 -5.92 -13.66
C ASN A 242 -5.96 -4.47 -14.09
N GLY A 243 -5.23 -3.50 -13.56
CA GLY A 243 -5.46 -2.08 -13.79
C GLY A 243 -6.63 -1.48 -12.99
N ALA A 244 -7.21 -2.21 -12.06
CA ALA A 244 -8.31 -1.69 -11.24
C ALA A 244 -7.80 -0.71 -10.17
N VAL A 245 -8.60 0.34 -9.94
CA VAL A 245 -8.49 1.23 -8.78
C VAL A 245 -9.74 1.06 -7.95
N LEU A 246 -9.61 0.41 -6.79
CA LEU A 246 -10.75 0.04 -5.95
C LEU A 246 -10.89 1.03 -4.78
N PRO A 247 -11.90 1.92 -4.79
CA PRO A 247 -12.18 2.79 -3.64
C PRO A 247 -12.66 1.95 -2.45
N VAL A 248 -12.11 2.24 -1.27
CA VAL A 248 -12.52 1.65 0.00
C VAL A 248 -12.76 2.79 0.97
N ASP A 249 -13.93 3.40 0.94
CA ASP A 249 -14.16 4.73 1.51
C ASP A 249 -15.57 5.00 2.05
N GLY A 250 -16.42 3.98 2.11
CA GLY A 250 -17.81 4.14 2.54
C GLY A 250 -18.64 5.06 1.65
N GLY A 251 -18.29 5.17 0.36
CA GLY A 251 -18.97 6.00 -0.63
C GLY A 251 -18.56 7.48 -0.61
N HIS A 252 -17.49 7.84 0.10
CA HIS A 252 -17.08 9.23 0.28
C HIS A 252 -16.77 9.93 -1.05
N HIS A 253 -16.04 9.27 -1.97
CA HIS A 253 -15.67 9.86 -3.26
C HIS A 253 -16.86 10.04 -4.23
N CYS A 254 -17.98 9.35 -3.99
CA CYS A 254 -19.19 9.45 -4.81
C CYS A 254 -20.13 10.56 -4.32
N ALA A 255 -19.91 11.09 -3.12
CA ALA A 255 -20.80 12.10 -2.56
C ALA A 255 -20.53 13.47 -3.20
N LEU A 256 -21.59 14.12 -3.64
CA LEU A 256 -21.57 15.54 -3.99
C LEU A 256 -21.57 16.33 -2.66
N ILE A 257 -20.40 16.73 -2.18
CA ILE A 257 -20.23 17.49 -0.93
C ILE A 257 -19.88 18.94 -1.25
#